data_cece32115c549bbdb99be078c58f4bbd
#
_entry.id   cece32115c549bbdb99be078c58f4bbd
#
_cell.length_a   1.000
_cell.length_b   1.000
_cell.length_c   1.000
_cell.angle_alpha   90.00
_cell.angle_beta   90.00
_cell.angle_gamma   90.00
#
_symmetry.space_group_name_H-M   'P 1'
#
loop_
_entity.id
_entity.type
_entity.pdbx_description
1 polymer ?
#
loop_
_entity_poly.entity_id
_entity_poly.type
_entity_poly.pdbx_seq_one_letter_code
_entity_poly.pdbx_strand_id
1 'polypeptide(L)'
;MRIYNTLSRRKEEFKPLEEGKVKMYVCGPTVYNLIHIGNARPMIVFDTVRRYLEYKGYDVNYVSNFTDVDDKIIKKANEEGVSAEEISTRYIAECKKDMEGMNIKPATTHPLATQEIGGMIDMIQTLIDKGYAYEVNGTIYYRTRKFAEYGKLSKKNIDDLEAGHRDEAHSLKVTGEDEKEDPLDFVLWKPKKEGEPSWPSPWSDGRPGWHIECSVMSKKYLADEIDIHAGGEDLIFPHHENEIAQSEAANGVPFSKYWMHNAFLNIDNKKMSKSLGNFFTVRDISREYDLEVLRFFMLSAHYRNPVNFSHDLMESAKNGLDRILTAVDNLRHLSENAKDVPMTEDEKKIIASIDDIYKKFEDSMDDDFNTADAISAIFELVKLANSNSSSDNSKEYIDTLMKKITTLTDILGLKTDKKEEMLDEDIEALIAERQQARKDKNFARADEIRDELLAKGIVLKDTREGVRWSRA
;
A
#
# COMPACT_ATOMS: atom_id res chain seq x y z
N MET A 1 -12.82 -7.49 -18.22
CA MET A 1 -12.54 -6.75 -16.98
C MET A 1 -12.90 -5.28 -17.19
N ARG A 2 -13.50 -4.63 -16.19
CA ARG A 2 -13.90 -3.22 -16.18
C ARG A 2 -13.33 -2.51 -14.97
N ILE A 3 -12.86 -1.30 -15.12
CA ILE A 3 -12.24 -0.49 -14.05
C ILE A 3 -13.00 0.83 -13.92
N TYR A 4 -13.32 1.24 -12.71
CA TYR A 4 -13.85 2.59 -12.48
C TYR A 4 -12.72 3.62 -12.64
N ASN A 5 -12.92 4.51 -13.59
CA ASN A 5 -11.98 5.58 -13.88
C ASN A 5 -12.45 6.89 -13.23
N THR A 6 -11.70 7.42 -12.27
CA THR A 6 -12.02 8.67 -11.59
C THR A 6 -12.10 9.84 -12.58
N LEU A 7 -11.31 9.81 -13.65
CA LEU A 7 -11.30 10.86 -14.67
C LEU A 7 -12.66 10.99 -15.40
N SER A 8 -13.23 9.85 -15.81
CA SER A 8 -14.53 9.80 -16.51
C SER A 8 -15.72 9.59 -15.57
N ARG A 9 -15.48 9.19 -14.30
CA ARG A 9 -16.48 8.82 -13.28
C ARG A 9 -17.40 7.67 -13.69
N ARG A 10 -16.89 6.73 -14.45
CA ARG A 10 -17.62 5.52 -14.88
C ARG A 10 -16.70 4.30 -14.97
N LYS A 11 -17.30 3.10 -14.95
CA LYS A 11 -16.60 1.86 -15.23
C LYS A 11 -16.34 1.76 -16.73
N GLU A 12 -15.09 1.54 -17.10
CA GLU A 12 -14.62 1.40 -18.48
C GLU A 12 -14.02 0.03 -18.69
N GLU A 13 -14.09 -0.49 -19.93
CA GLU A 13 -13.39 -1.70 -20.29
C GLU A 13 -11.87 -1.46 -20.19
N PHE A 14 -11.18 -2.31 -19.45
CA PHE A 14 -9.74 -2.21 -19.31
C PHE A 14 -9.05 -2.69 -20.60
N LYS A 15 -8.30 -1.79 -21.20
CA LYS A 15 -7.46 -2.05 -22.37
C LYS A 15 -6.12 -1.36 -22.15
N PRO A 16 -5.03 -2.14 -21.91
CA PRO A 16 -3.72 -1.54 -21.71
C PRO A 16 -3.24 -0.80 -22.97
N LEU A 17 -2.30 0.12 -22.79
CA LEU A 17 -1.66 0.86 -23.89
C LEU A 17 -0.80 -0.06 -24.77
N GLU A 18 -0.20 -1.09 -24.16
CA GLU A 18 0.58 -2.12 -24.82
C GLU A 18 -0.01 -3.50 -24.46
N GLU A 19 -0.31 -4.31 -25.47
CA GLU A 19 -0.93 -5.63 -25.25
C GLU A 19 -0.08 -6.50 -24.32
N GLY A 20 -0.73 -7.09 -23.30
CA GLY A 20 -0.09 -7.97 -22.32
C GLY A 20 0.74 -7.25 -21.25
N LYS A 21 0.93 -5.93 -21.32
CA LYS A 21 1.71 -5.17 -20.36
C LYS A 21 0.88 -4.09 -19.69
N VAL A 22 1.18 -3.80 -18.41
CA VAL A 22 0.54 -2.74 -17.64
C VAL A 22 1.58 -1.89 -16.93
N LYS A 23 1.57 -0.58 -17.21
CA LYS A 23 2.37 0.43 -16.54
C LYS A 23 1.53 1.06 -15.44
N MET A 24 1.89 0.81 -14.18
CA MET A 24 1.11 1.23 -13.01
C MET A 24 1.96 2.05 -12.05
N TYR A 25 1.53 3.26 -11.74
CA TYR A 25 2.14 4.13 -10.74
C TYR A 25 1.19 4.32 -9.56
N VAL A 26 1.69 4.11 -8.35
CA VAL A 26 0.95 4.36 -7.11
C VAL A 26 1.75 5.30 -6.24
N CYS A 27 1.19 6.47 -5.92
CA CYS A 27 1.85 7.44 -5.06
C CYS A 27 2.16 6.84 -3.69
N GLY A 28 3.45 6.86 -3.32
CA GLY A 28 3.94 6.34 -2.06
C GLY A 28 3.88 7.34 -0.91
N PRO A 29 4.23 6.92 0.30
CA PRO A 29 4.15 7.76 1.48
C PRO A 29 5.32 8.73 1.60
N THR A 30 5.10 9.85 2.29
CA THR A 30 6.17 10.69 2.85
C THR A 30 6.72 10.01 4.10
N VAL A 31 8.03 9.73 4.10
CA VAL A 31 8.69 8.86 5.10
C VAL A 31 9.27 9.66 6.27
N TYR A 32 8.42 10.23 7.08
CA TYR A 32 8.81 11.02 8.28
C TYR A 32 8.41 10.36 9.61
N ASN A 33 7.61 9.29 9.57
CA ASN A 33 7.12 8.57 10.74
C ASN A 33 6.65 7.17 10.33
N LEU A 34 6.32 6.31 11.31
CA LEU A 34 5.63 5.04 11.05
C LEU A 34 4.35 5.32 10.25
N ILE A 35 4.06 4.44 9.29
CA ILE A 35 2.84 4.55 8.48
C ILE A 35 1.60 4.27 9.34
N HIS A 36 0.55 5.03 9.09
CA HIS A 36 -0.74 4.78 9.73
C HIS A 36 -1.62 3.86 8.87
N ILE A 37 -2.67 3.29 9.48
CA ILE A 37 -3.57 2.35 8.80
C ILE A 37 -4.25 2.95 7.55
N GLY A 38 -4.41 4.28 7.49
CA GLY A 38 -4.87 4.97 6.27
C GLY A 38 -3.87 4.89 5.11
N ASN A 39 -2.55 4.91 5.38
CA ASN A 39 -1.52 4.67 4.37
C ASN A 39 -1.46 3.20 3.94
N ALA A 40 -1.77 2.28 4.84
CA ALA A 40 -1.80 0.85 4.54
C ALA A 40 -2.87 0.49 3.51
N ARG A 41 -4.02 1.20 3.51
CA ARG A 41 -5.13 0.90 2.62
C ARG A 41 -4.78 0.94 1.13
N PRO A 42 -4.25 2.05 0.57
CA PRO A 42 -3.83 2.06 -0.83
C PRO A 42 -2.75 1.01 -1.13
N MET A 43 -1.81 0.76 -0.21
CA MET A 43 -0.77 -0.25 -0.40
C MET A 43 -1.37 -1.66 -0.56
N ILE A 44 -2.34 -2.03 0.29
CA ILE A 44 -3.04 -3.34 0.23
C ILE A 44 -3.92 -3.42 -1.02
N VAL A 45 -4.71 -2.40 -1.30
CA VAL A 45 -5.64 -2.37 -2.43
C VAL A 45 -4.90 -2.51 -3.75
N PHE A 46 -3.88 -1.70 -3.98
CA PHE A 46 -3.19 -1.68 -5.27
C PHE A 46 -2.19 -2.84 -5.43
N ASP A 47 -1.68 -3.42 -4.35
CA ASP A 47 -1.01 -4.72 -4.39
C ASP A 47 -1.98 -5.84 -4.86
N THR A 48 -3.22 -5.81 -4.39
CA THR A 48 -4.25 -6.79 -4.82
C THR A 48 -4.64 -6.56 -6.28
N VAL A 49 -4.77 -5.32 -6.73
CA VAL A 49 -4.97 -4.97 -8.15
C VAL A 49 -3.84 -5.54 -9.01
N ARG A 50 -2.58 -5.31 -8.61
CA ARG A 50 -1.40 -5.86 -9.28
C ARG A 50 -1.46 -7.39 -9.36
N ARG A 51 -1.72 -8.08 -8.24
CA ARG A 51 -1.79 -9.54 -8.18
C ARG A 51 -2.86 -10.10 -9.10
N TYR A 52 -4.02 -9.47 -9.16
CA TYR A 52 -5.08 -9.90 -10.04
C TYR A 52 -4.75 -9.67 -11.52
N LEU A 53 -4.14 -8.53 -11.87
CA LEU A 53 -3.65 -8.28 -13.23
C LEU A 53 -2.60 -9.32 -13.65
N GLU A 54 -1.65 -9.66 -12.76
CA GLU A 54 -0.67 -10.73 -12.99
C GLU A 54 -1.35 -12.11 -13.16
N TYR A 55 -2.38 -12.42 -12.36
CA TYR A 55 -3.19 -13.63 -12.50
C TYR A 55 -3.90 -13.71 -13.86
N LYS A 56 -4.37 -12.56 -14.38
CA LYS A 56 -4.97 -12.44 -15.72
C LYS A 56 -3.93 -12.50 -16.86
N GLY A 57 -2.66 -12.66 -16.53
CA GLY A 57 -1.57 -12.86 -17.50
C GLY A 57 -0.88 -11.57 -17.97
N TYR A 58 -1.13 -10.43 -17.33
CA TYR A 58 -0.42 -9.19 -17.63
C TYR A 58 0.97 -9.16 -16.96
N ASP A 59 1.96 -8.63 -17.70
CA ASP A 59 3.25 -8.21 -17.14
C ASP A 59 3.09 -6.80 -16.56
N VAL A 60 3.10 -6.68 -15.22
CA VAL A 60 2.82 -5.43 -14.51
C VAL A 60 4.10 -4.78 -14.05
N ASN A 61 4.49 -3.68 -14.67
CA ASN A 61 5.53 -2.80 -14.15
C ASN A 61 4.89 -1.83 -13.12
N TYR A 62 5.06 -2.19 -11.83
CA TYR A 62 4.49 -1.45 -10.70
C TYR A 62 5.55 -0.55 -10.07
N VAL A 63 5.32 0.75 -10.07
CA VAL A 63 6.20 1.76 -9.47
C VAL A 63 5.48 2.44 -8.31
N SER A 64 6.14 2.51 -7.16
CA SER A 64 5.66 3.27 -6.00
C SER A 64 6.85 3.92 -5.30
N ASN A 65 6.85 5.24 -5.22
CA ASN A 65 7.95 6.02 -4.68
C ASN A 65 7.97 6.07 -3.15
N PHE A 66 9.08 6.55 -2.61
CA PHE A 66 9.13 7.15 -1.28
C PHE A 66 9.48 8.64 -1.43
N THR A 67 8.64 9.51 -0.87
CA THR A 67 8.98 10.93 -0.72
C THR A 67 9.90 11.07 0.48
N ASP A 68 11.19 11.21 0.20
CA ASP A 68 12.28 11.24 1.19
C ASP A 68 12.84 12.66 1.42
N VAL A 69 12.21 13.68 0.82
CA VAL A 69 12.43 15.10 1.07
C VAL A 69 11.11 15.84 1.15
N ASP A 70 10.78 16.43 2.32
CA ASP A 70 9.52 17.14 2.56
C ASP A 70 9.64 18.00 3.84
N ASP A 71 8.79 19.01 3.98
CA ASP A 71 8.76 19.88 5.18
C ASP A 71 8.56 19.08 6.49
N LYS A 72 7.79 17.96 6.45
CA LYS A 72 7.56 17.09 7.61
C LYS A 72 8.81 16.32 8.02
N ILE A 73 9.61 15.87 7.04
CA ILE A 73 10.88 15.18 7.27
C ILE A 73 11.89 16.16 7.89
N ILE A 74 12.00 17.38 7.33
CA ILE A 74 12.89 18.43 7.82
C ILE A 74 12.51 18.81 9.25
N LYS A 75 11.24 19.03 9.51
CA LYS A 75 10.74 19.32 10.85
C LYS A 75 11.11 18.23 11.86
N LYS A 76 10.88 16.97 11.49
CA LYS A 76 11.20 15.81 12.33
C LYS A 76 12.69 15.67 12.59
N ALA A 77 13.53 15.92 11.58
CA ALA A 77 14.98 15.91 11.69
C ALA A 77 15.47 16.99 12.69
N ASN A 78 14.93 18.20 12.58
CA ASN A 78 15.24 19.30 13.50
C ASN A 78 14.79 18.99 14.94
N GLU A 79 13.61 18.39 15.13
CA GLU A 79 13.11 17.98 16.45
C GLU A 79 14.00 16.91 17.11
N GLU A 80 14.57 15.99 16.33
CA GLU A 80 15.43 14.91 16.82
C GLU A 80 16.92 15.25 16.81
N GLY A 81 17.32 16.38 16.20
CA GLY A 81 18.73 16.81 16.09
C GLY A 81 19.56 15.92 15.15
N VAL A 82 18.94 15.33 14.12
CA VAL A 82 19.56 14.46 13.12
C VAL A 82 19.35 15.01 11.71
N SER A 83 19.94 14.35 10.69
CA SER A 83 19.74 14.75 9.29
C SER A 83 18.38 14.30 8.73
N ALA A 84 17.88 15.00 7.72
CA ALA A 84 16.69 14.59 6.97
C ALA A 84 16.86 13.19 6.31
N GLU A 85 18.07 12.89 5.83
CA GLU A 85 18.43 11.59 5.26
C GLU A 85 18.34 10.47 6.31
N GLU A 86 18.78 10.72 7.54
CA GLU A 86 18.66 9.73 8.63
C GLU A 86 17.20 9.43 8.96
N ILE A 87 16.33 10.45 9.01
CA ILE A 87 14.90 10.27 9.22
C ILE A 87 14.28 9.46 8.10
N SER A 88 14.49 9.86 6.84
CA SER A 88 13.89 9.16 5.70
C SER A 88 14.38 7.72 5.57
N THR A 89 15.67 7.46 5.73
CA THR A 89 16.25 6.12 5.68
C THR A 89 15.64 5.21 6.76
N ARG A 90 15.52 5.70 7.99
CA ARG A 90 14.90 4.99 9.10
C ARG A 90 13.45 4.62 8.79
N TYR A 91 12.64 5.57 8.36
CA TYR A 91 11.21 5.32 8.14
C TYR A 91 10.91 4.61 6.83
N ILE A 92 11.78 4.62 5.83
CA ILE A 92 11.71 3.71 4.69
C ILE A 92 11.88 2.26 5.15
N ALA A 93 12.88 1.98 6.01
CA ALA A 93 13.10 0.64 6.55
C ALA A 93 11.88 0.15 7.36
N GLU A 94 11.35 1.00 8.24
CA GLU A 94 10.14 0.69 9.02
C GLU A 94 8.90 0.48 8.14
N CYS A 95 8.71 1.30 7.10
CA CYS A 95 7.63 1.14 6.13
C CYS A 95 7.73 -0.20 5.38
N LYS A 96 8.92 -0.57 4.91
CA LYS A 96 9.15 -1.86 4.25
C LYS A 96 8.83 -3.04 5.17
N LYS A 97 9.19 -2.96 6.45
CA LYS A 97 8.86 -3.98 7.45
C LYS A 97 7.34 -4.11 7.64
N ASP A 98 6.64 -3.00 7.72
CA ASP A 98 5.18 -3.01 7.84
C ASP A 98 4.52 -3.57 6.55
N MET A 99 5.05 -3.22 5.36
CA MET A 99 4.60 -3.78 4.08
C MET A 99 4.79 -5.30 4.01
N GLU A 100 5.94 -5.80 4.46
CA GLU A 100 6.22 -7.24 4.52
C GLU A 100 5.25 -7.96 5.45
N GLY A 101 4.97 -7.38 6.63
CA GLY A 101 3.98 -7.92 7.58
C GLY A 101 2.57 -8.00 6.99
N MET A 102 2.19 -7.05 6.14
CA MET A 102 0.92 -7.06 5.40
C MET A 102 0.96 -7.89 4.10
N ASN A 103 2.03 -8.63 3.84
CA ASN A 103 2.25 -9.40 2.61
C ASN A 103 2.09 -8.58 1.31
N ILE A 104 2.55 -7.34 1.33
CA ILE A 104 2.59 -6.49 0.14
C ILE A 104 3.85 -6.84 -0.66
N LYS A 105 3.68 -7.18 -1.93
CA LYS A 105 4.81 -7.42 -2.83
C LYS A 105 5.64 -6.14 -2.99
N PRO A 106 6.98 -6.21 -2.94
CA PRO A 106 7.81 -5.07 -3.32
C PRO A 106 7.41 -4.55 -4.70
N ALA A 107 7.39 -3.23 -4.89
CA ALA A 107 7.20 -2.66 -6.22
C ALA A 107 8.33 -3.12 -7.17
N THR A 108 8.09 -3.10 -8.47
CA THR A 108 9.15 -3.31 -9.46
C THR A 108 10.26 -2.30 -9.25
N THR A 109 9.88 -1.07 -8.90
CA THR A 109 10.83 0.00 -8.52
C THR A 109 10.22 0.87 -7.42
N HIS A 110 11.03 1.18 -6.40
CA HIS A 110 10.74 2.18 -5.36
C HIS A 110 11.70 3.36 -5.52
N PRO A 111 11.41 4.33 -6.42
CA PRO A 111 12.28 5.49 -6.58
C PRO A 111 12.23 6.41 -5.34
N LEU A 112 13.34 7.10 -5.09
CA LEU A 112 13.47 8.12 -4.05
C LEU A 112 13.46 9.51 -4.70
N ALA A 113 12.71 10.46 -4.15
CA ALA A 113 12.65 11.82 -4.68
C ALA A 113 14.03 12.48 -4.75
N THR A 114 14.87 12.27 -3.72
CA THR A 114 16.25 12.82 -3.69
C THR A 114 17.17 12.29 -4.78
N GLN A 115 16.87 11.15 -5.38
CA GLN A 115 17.65 10.57 -6.47
C GLN A 115 17.21 11.07 -7.86
N GLU A 116 16.11 11.81 -7.94
CA GLU A 116 15.47 12.25 -9.18
C GLU A 116 15.50 13.77 -9.41
N ILE A 117 16.28 14.48 -8.62
CA ILE A 117 16.38 15.95 -8.66
C ILE A 117 16.73 16.47 -10.07
N GLY A 118 17.66 15.83 -10.78
CA GLY A 118 18.03 16.23 -12.13
C GLY A 118 16.84 16.17 -13.11
N GLY A 119 16.09 15.09 -13.07
CA GLY A 119 14.87 14.96 -13.90
C GLY A 119 13.79 15.97 -13.52
N MET A 120 13.68 16.35 -12.24
CA MET A 120 12.75 17.38 -11.79
C MET A 120 13.17 18.76 -12.33
N ILE A 121 14.47 19.11 -12.29
CA ILE A 121 14.99 20.34 -12.87
C ILE A 121 14.72 20.39 -14.38
N ASP A 122 14.96 19.30 -15.11
CA ASP A 122 14.73 19.22 -16.54
C ASP A 122 13.24 19.40 -16.91
N MET A 123 12.34 18.77 -16.15
CA MET A 123 10.90 18.94 -16.37
C MET A 123 10.43 20.37 -16.04
N ILE A 124 10.92 20.97 -14.96
CA ILE A 124 10.61 22.34 -14.57
C ILE A 124 11.11 23.31 -15.67
N GLN A 125 12.32 23.09 -16.17
CA GLN A 125 12.86 23.93 -17.27
C GLN A 125 11.98 23.81 -18.52
N THR A 126 11.56 22.58 -18.86
CA THR A 126 10.62 22.37 -19.98
C THR A 126 9.30 23.13 -19.78
N LEU A 127 8.77 23.17 -18.56
CA LEU A 127 7.55 23.92 -18.24
C LEU A 127 7.76 25.43 -18.35
N ILE A 128 8.93 25.93 -17.94
CA ILE A 128 9.31 27.35 -18.11
C ILE A 128 9.40 27.70 -19.60
N ASP A 129 10.13 26.90 -20.40
CA ASP A 129 10.32 27.13 -21.83
C ASP A 129 9.01 27.14 -22.62
N LYS A 130 8.05 26.30 -22.18
CA LYS A 130 6.68 26.27 -22.73
C LYS A 130 5.77 27.36 -22.12
N GLY A 131 6.27 28.13 -21.15
CA GLY A 131 5.58 29.23 -20.50
C GLY A 131 4.51 28.77 -19.47
N TYR A 132 4.50 27.49 -19.06
CA TYR A 132 3.62 26.97 -17.99
C TYR A 132 4.17 27.23 -16.59
N ALA A 133 5.41 27.67 -16.46
CA ALA A 133 6.02 28.02 -15.19
C ALA A 133 6.77 29.37 -15.28
N TYR A 134 7.02 30.00 -14.14
CA TYR A 134 7.73 31.27 -14.02
C TYR A 134 8.53 31.34 -12.72
N GLU A 135 9.56 32.18 -12.72
CA GLU A 135 10.44 32.39 -11.58
C GLU A 135 10.11 33.70 -10.87
N VAL A 136 10.10 33.64 -9.53
CA VAL A 136 10.09 34.81 -8.65
C VAL A 136 11.05 34.58 -7.50
N ASN A 137 12.12 35.40 -7.43
CA ASN A 137 13.12 35.35 -6.34
C ASN A 137 13.69 33.93 -6.08
N GLY A 138 13.93 33.14 -7.15
CA GLY A 138 14.46 31.78 -7.06
C GLY A 138 13.43 30.70 -6.74
N THR A 139 12.17 31.07 -6.55
CA THR A 139 11.03 30.14 -6.47
C THR A 139 10.43 29.96 -7.86
N ILE A 140 10.14 28.71 -8.24
CA ILE A 140 9.43 28.44 -9.49
C ILE A 140 8.00 28.04 -9.18
N TYR A 141 7.06 28.72 -9.83
CA TYR A 141 5.64 28.49 -9.75
C TYR A 141 5.08 27.96 -11.07
N TYR A 142 4.10 27.05 -10.98
CA TYR A 142 3.31 26.58 -12.12
C TYR A 142 2.12 27.53 -12.34
N ARG A 143 1.90 27.97 -13.59
CA ARG A 143 0.74 28.79 -13.98
C ARG A 143 -0.50 27.94 -14.17
N THR A 144 -1.26 27.75 -13.11
CA THR A 144 -2.43 26.86 -13.08
C THR A 144 -3.47 27.20 -14.14
N ARG A 145 -3.81 28.49 -14.32
CA ARG A 145 -4.79 28.92 -15.31
C ARG A 145 -4.37 28.74 -16.78
N LYS A 146 -3.07 28.56 -17.04
CA LYS A 146 -2.58 28.30 -18.38
C LYS A 146 -2.92 26.90 -18.86
N PHE A 147 -3.09 25.94 -17.97
CA PHE A 147 -3.55 24.60 -18.29
C PHE A 147 -5.08 24.57 -18.36
N ALA A 148 -5.61 24.67 -19.60
CA ALA A 148 -7.06 24.87 -19.84
C ALA A 148 -7.96 23.75 -19.26
N GLU A 149 -7.40 22.53 -19.08
CA GLU A 149 -8.12 21.38 -18.56
C GLU A 149 -7.92 21.17 -17.03
N TYR A 150 -7.34 22.15 -16.32
CA TYR A 150 -7.15 22.03 -14.87
C TYR A 150 -8.51 21.84 -14.17
N GLY A 151 -8.56 20.85 -13.28
CA GLY A 151 -9.80 20.41 -12.63
C GLY A 151 -10.49 19.24 -13.35
N LYS A 152 -9.92 18.70 -14.44
CA LYS A 152 -10.56 17.61 -15.21
C LYS A 152 -10.68 16.31 -14.41
N LEU A 153 -9.77 16.03 -13.46
CA LEU A 153 -9.82 14.85 -12.59
C LEU A 153 -10.77 15.08 -11.41
N SER A 154 -10.55 16.16 -10.66
CA SER A 154 -11.28 16.48 -9.44
C SER A 154 -12.71 16.96 -9.70
N LYS A 155 -13.00 17.41 -10.94
CA LYS A 155 -14.24 18.09 -11.33
C LYS A 155 -14.45 19.41 -10.57
N LYS A 156 -13.38 19.99 -10.07
CA LYS A 156 -13.41 21.32 -9.45
C LYS A 156 -13.32 22.38 -10.53
N ASN A 157 -14.16 23.42 -10.39
CA ASN A 157 -14.04 24.60 -11.22
C ASN A 157 -12.94 25.51 -10.63
N ILE A 158 -12.05 25.99 -11.45
CA ILE A 158 -10.96 26.91 -11.09
C ILE A 158 -11.49 28.17 -10.39
N ASP A 159 -12.59 28.74 -10.89
CA ASP A 159 -13.18 29.96 -10.33
C ASP A 159 -13.78 29.76 -8.92
N ASP A 160 -14.33 28.56 -8.66
CA ASP A 160 -14.86 28.19 -7.35
C ASP A 160 -13.73 27.96 -6.33
N LEU A 161 -12.56 27.51 -6.78
CA LEU A 161 -11.38 27.34 -5.93
C LEU A 161 -10.84 28.68 -5.42
N GLU A 162 -10.92 29.73 -6.23
CA GLU A 162 -10.51 31.09 -5.84
C GLU A 162 -11.40 31.67 -4.71
N ALA A 163 -12.70 31.37 -4.74
CA ALA A 163 -13.65 31.75 -3.70
C ALA A 163 -13.40 31.02 -2.37
N GLY A 164 -13.04 29.70 -2.43
CA GLY A 164 -12.75 28.88 -1.25
C GLY A 164 -11.39 29.19 -0.62
N HIS A 165 -10.41 29.60 -1.40
CA HIS A 165 -9.06 29.97 -0.91
C HIS A 165 -9.07 31.17 0.05
N ARG A 166 -10.05 32.06 -0.02
CA ARG A 166 -10.20 33.19 0.90
C ARG A 166 -10.51 32.74 2.33
N ASP A 167 -11.16 31.60 2.50
CA ASP A 167 -11.57 31.08 3.81
C ASP A 167 -10.52 30.08 4.40
N GLU A 168 -9.79 29.33 3.55
CA GLU A 168 -8.76 28.38 3.98
C GLU A 168 -7.34 28.99 4.02
N ALA A 169 -7.10 30.12 3.36
CA ALA A 169 -5.80 30.80 3.30
C ALA A 169 -5.26 31.29 4.66
N HIS A 170 -6.06 31.22 5.72
CA HIS A 170 -5.59 31.53 7.08
C HIS A 170 -4.82 30.37 7.74
N SER A 171 -4.85 29.16 7.18
CA SER A 171 -4.18 27.98 7.78
C SER A 171 -2.86 27.57 7.11
N LEU A 172 -2.52 28.12 5.94
CA LEU A 172 -1.33 27.74 5.15
C LEU A 172 -0.52 28.98 4.71
N LYS A 173 -0.23 29.91 5.60
CA LYS A 173 0.77 30.96 5.33
C LYS A 173 2.16 30.32 5.25
N VAL A 174 2.50 29.84 4.06
CA VAL A 174 3.90 29.58 3.69
C VAL A 174 4.49 30.92 3.30
N THR A 175 5.56 31.33 3.97
CA THR A 175 6.35 32.52 3.62
C THR A 175 6.70 32.51 2.13
N GLY A 176 6.27 33.51 1.38
CA GLY A 176 6.49 33.68 -0.07
C GLY A 176 5.21 33.67 -0.93
N GLU A 177 4.02 33.55 -0.33
CA GLU A 177 2.75 33.51 -1.09
C GLU A 177 2.31 34.84 -1.70
N ASP A 178 2.88 35.96 -1.25
CA ASP A 178 2.56 37.31 -1.77
C ASP A 178 3.16 37.60 -3.15
N GLU A 179 3.97 36.66 -3.70
CA GLU A 179 4.74 36.84 -4.94
C GLU A 179 4.16 36.06 -6.16
N LYS A 180 3.07 35.31 -5.99
CA LYS A 180 2.44 34.56 -7.06
C LYS A 180 1.71 35.47 -8.05
N GLU A 181 1.77 35.13 -9.35
CA GLU A 181 0.93 35.80 -10.36
C GLU A 181 -0.56 35.53 -10.14
N ASP A 182 -0.89 34.30 -9.67
CA ASP A 182 -2.26 33.85 -9.34
C ASP A 182 -2.25 33.05 -8.02
N PRO A 183 -3.21 33.23 -7.11
CA PRO A 183 -3.28 32.47 -5.85
C PRO A 183 -3.34 30.96 -6.02
N LEU A 184 -3.81 30.47 -7.16
CA LEU A 184 -3.93 29.03 -7.49
C LEU A 184 -2.62 28.43 -7.99
N ASP A 185 -1.60 29.25 -8.29
CA ASP A 185 -0.32 28.76 -8.74
C ASP A 185 0.37 27.98 -7.62
N PHE A 186 1.01 26.87 -7.97
CA PHE A 186 1.66 26.01 -7.01
C PHE A 186 3.16 25.91 -7.26
N VAL A 187 3.90 25.62 -6.20
CA VAL A 187 5.36 25.62 -6.22
C VAL A 187 5.91 24.36 -6.88
N LEU A 188 6.83 24.55 -7.82
CA LEU A 188 7.63 23.50 -8.45
C LEU A 188 9.05 23.40 -7.85
N TRP A 189 9.64 24.53 -7.43
CA TRP A 189 10.96 24.61 -6.81
C TRP A 189 10.96 25.68 -5.72
N LYS A 190 11.55 25.36 -4.56
CA LYS A 190 11.68 26.26 -3.41
C LYS A 190 13.15 26.57 -3.17
N PRO A 191 13.55 27.86 -2.98
CA PRO A 191 14.89 28.21 -2.51
C PRO A 191 15.19 27.58 -1.16
N LYS A 192 16.44 27.25 -0.91
CA LYS A 192 16.88 26.70 0.38
C LYS A 192 16.65 27.67 1.52
N LYS A 193 16.31 27.12 2.68
CA LYS A 193 16.39 27.78 3.97
C LYS A 193 17.57 27.22 4.77
N GLU A 194 18.03 27.97 5.76
CA GLU A 194 19.10 27.51 6.64
C GLU A 194 18.72 26.19 7.32
N GLY A 195 19.63 25.21 7.27
CA GLY A 195 19.40 23.87 7.86
C GLY A 195 18.56 22.90 7.00
N GLU A 196 18.08 23.31 5.81
CA GLU A 196 17.35 22.42 4.91
C GLU A 196 18.29 21.73 3.90
N PRO A 197 18.00 20.47 3.50
CA PRO A 197 18.67 19.86 2.36
C PRO A 197 18.39 20.67 1.09
N SER A 198 19.39 20.80 0.23
CA SER A 198 19.25 21.56 -1.00
C SER A 198 20.16 21.04 -2.10
N TRP A 199 19.75 21.27 -3.34
CA TRP A 199 20.46 20.93 -4.55
C TRP A 199 20.64 22.17 -5.44
N PRO A 200 21.75 22.27 -6.19
CA PRO A 200 21.92 23.35 -7.13
C PRO A 200 20.91 23.25 -8.29
N SER A 201 20.34 24.38 -8.68
CA SER A 201 19.49 24.50 -9.86
C SER A 201 19.82 25.79 -10.63
N PRO A 202 19.32 25.95 -11.87
CA PRO A 202 19.52 27.19 -12.63
C PRO A 202 18.94 28.45 -11.95
N TRP A 203 17.99 28.29 -11.05
CA TRP A 203 17.22 29.39 -10.42
C TRP A 203 17.73 29.73 -9.01
N SER A 204 17.99 28.70 -8.23
CA SER A 204 18.52 28.84 -6.87
C SER A 204 18.99 27.48 -6.35
N ASP A 205 19.90 27.48 -5.36
CA ASP A 205 20.04 26.32 -4.49
C ASP A 205 18.72 26.10 -3.77
N GLY A 206 18.16 24.86 -3.80
CA GLY A 206 16.84 24.64 -3.25
C GLY A 206 16.38 23.20 -3.32
N ARG A 207 15.09 22.98 -3.29
CA ARG A 207 14.45 21.66 -3.35
C ARG A 207 13.14 21.67 -4.13
N PRO A 208 12.72 20.51 -4.65
CA PRO A 208 11.47 20.42 -5.42
C PRO A 208 10.23 20.66 -4.57
N GLY A 209 9.16 21.10 -5.23
CA GLY A 209 7.80 21.00 -4.71
C GLY A 209 7.33 19.55 -4.73
N TRP A 210 6.36 19.22 -3.89
CA TRP A 210 5.87 17.84 -3.73
C TRP A 210 5.28 17.22 -5.00
N HIS A 211 4.61 18.01 -5.84
CA HIS A 211 3.85 17.47 -6.97
C HIS A 211 4.72 17.06 -8.17
N ILE A 212 5.91 17.67 -8.34
CA ILE A 212 6.78 17.38 -9.48
C ILE A 212 7.45 16.00 -9.38
N GLU A 213 7.60 15.47 -8.18
CA GLU A 213 8.27 14.21 -7.90
C GLU A 213 7.64 13.05 -8.66
N CYS A 214 6.33 12.83 -8.46
CA CYS A 214 5.60 11.71 -9.06
C CYS A 214 5.49 11.84 -10.58
N SER A 215 5.35 13.05 -11.11
CA SER A 215 5.37 13.29 -12.56
C SER A 215 6.69 12.82 -13.20
N VAL A 216 7.81 13.16 -12.58
CA VAL A 216 9.15 12.81 -13.09
C VAL A 216 9.43 11.31 -12.91
N MET A 217 9.12 10.76 -11.74
CA MET A 217 9.38 9.35 -11.47
C MET A 217 8.50 8.44 -12.33
N SER A 218 7.23 8.80 -12.56
CA SER A 218 6.35 8.07 -13.46
C SER A 218 6.90 8.07 -14.90
N LYS A 219 7.28 9.23 -15.41
CA LYS A 219 7.89 9.35 -16.74
C LYS A 219 9.15 8.51 -16.88
N LYS A 220 10.06 8.59 -15.92
CA LYS A 220 11.37 7.92 -15.96
C LYS A 220 11.27 6.41 -15.92
N TYR A 221 10.45 5.87 -15.03
CA TYR A 221 10.40 4.44 -14.75
C TYR A 221 9.31 3.69 -15.52
N LEU A 222 8.34 4.41 -16.09
CA LEU A 222 7.24 3.83 -16.85
C LEU A 222 7.17 4.39 -18.28
N ALA A 223 6.64 5.61 -18.45
CA ALA A 223 6.54 6.31 -19.75
C ALA A 223 5.95 7.72 -19.57
N ASP A 224 5.85 8.48 -20.70
CA ASP A 224 5.12 9.76 -20.75
C ASP A 224 3.60 9.56 -20.54
N GLU A 225 3.05 8.45 -21.03
CA GLU A 225 1.67 8.00 -20.81
C GLU A 225 1.69 6.61 -20.19
N ILE A 226 0.89 6.41 -19.12
CA ILE A 226 0.82 5.16 -18.38
C ILE A 226 -0.60 4.58 -18.37
N ASP A 227 -0.74 3.30 -18.03
CA ASP A 227 -2.06 2.66 -17.97
C ASP A 227 -2.85 3.08 -16.74
N ILE A 228 -2.27 2.96 -15.56
CA ILE A 228 -2.94 3.20 -14.27
C ILE A 228 -2.12 4.13 -13.40
N HIS A 229 -2.73 5.23 -12.95
CA HIS A 229 -2.24 6.07 -11.86
C HIS A 229 -3.20 5.97 -10.67
N ALA A 230 -2.67 5.71 -9.47
CA ALA A 230 -3.52 5.38 -8.34
C ALA A 230 -3.01 5.94 -7.00
N GLY A 231 -3.92 6.04 -6.02
CA GLY A 231 -3.64 6.48 -4.67
C GLY A 231 -4.89 6.61 -3.82
N GLY A 232 -4.79 7.25 -2.65
CA GLY A 232 -5.93 7.61 -1.83
C GLY A 232 -6.78 8.72 -2.49
N GLU A 233 -8.08 8.78 -2.17
CA GLU A 233 -8.97 9.82 -2.73
C GLU A 233 -8.62 11.23 -2.28
N ASP A 234 -7.86 11.39 -1.19
CA ASP A 234 -7.27 12.65 -0.74
C ASP A 234 -6.23 13.22 -1.71
N LEU A 235 -5.62 12.36 -2.54
CA LEU A 235 -4.66 12.77 -3.54
C LEU A 235 -5.32 13.29 -4.83
N ILE A 236 -6.61 13.04 -5.07
CA ILE A 236 -7.32 13.53 -6.27
C ILE A 236 -7.06 15.03 -6.46
N PHE A 237 -7.17 15.80 -5.36
CA PHE A 237 -6.90 17.23 -5.35
C PHE A 237 -6.20 17.64 -4.05
N PRO A 238 -5.10 18.43 -4.12
CA PRO A 238 -4.53 18.99 -5.37
C PRO A 238 -3.50 18.09 -6.07
N HIS A 239 -2.99 17.00 -5.44
CA HIS A 239 -1.77 16.31 -5.86
C HIS A 239 -1.85 15.75 -7.29
N HIS A 240 -2.80 14.83 -7.56
CA HIS A 240 -2.94 14.21 -8.88
C HIS A 240 -3.41 15.19 -9.96
N GLU A 241 -4.22 16.19 -9.61
CA GLU A 241 -4.59 17.25 -10.54
C GLU A 241 -3.36 18.06 -10.97
N ASN A 242 -2.46 18.38 -10.03
CA ASN A 242 -1.21 19.08 -10.31
C ASN A 242 -0.24 18.22 -11.12
N GLU A 243 -0.18 16.91 -10.85
CA GLU A 243 0.63 15.99 -11.64
C GLU A 243 0.15 15.92 -13.10
N ILE A 244 -1.17 15.88 -13.35
CA ILE A 244 -1.74 15.96 -14.69
C ILE A 244 -1.28 17.22 -15.39
N ALA A 245 -1.45 18.37 -14.73
CA ALA A 245 -1.08 19.66 -15.31
C ALA A 245 0.41 19.71 -15.68
N GLN A 246 1.29 19.23 -14.80
CA GLN A 246 2.74 19.17 -15.04
C GLN A 246 3.08 18.23 -16.18
N SER A 247 2.62 16.98 -16.13
CA SER A 247 3.00 15.92 -17.04
C SER A 247 2.46 16.18 -18.44
N GLU A 248 1.19 16.57 -18.58
CA GLU A 248 0.59 16.80 -19.90
C GLU A 248 1.10 18.08 -20.54
N ALA A 249 1.35 19.15 -19.78
CA ALA A 249 1.99 20.36 -20.31
C ALA A 249 3.44 20.10 -20.75
N ALA A 250 4.20 19.32 -19.98
CA ALA A 250 5.59 19.02 -20.32
C ALA A 250 5.70 18.05 -21.51
N ASN A 251 4.89 16.98 -21.55
CA ASN A 251 5.04 15.87 -22.49
C ASN A 251 4.13 15.99 -23.72
N GLY A 252 2.99 16.70 -23.62
CA GLY A 252 2.05 16.89 -24.74
C GLY A 252 1.18 15.68 -25.07
N VAL A 253 1.11 14.70 -24.13
CA VAL A 253 0.27 13.50 -24.22
C VAL A 253 -0.52 13.33 -22.92
N PRO A 254 -1.65 12.57 -22.89
CA PRO A 254 -2.34 12.24 -21.65
C PRO A 254 -1.40 11.57 -20.66
N PHE A 255 -1.51 11.90 -19.39
CA PHE A 255 -0.59 11.34 -18.38
C PHE A 255 -0.95 9.90 -18.02
N SER A 256 -2.21 9.62 -17.73
CA SER A 256 -2.67 8.28 -17.40
C SER A 256 -4.02 7.98 -18.01
N LYS A 257 -4.19 6.74 -18.49
CA LYS A 257 -5.44 6.28 -19.10
C LYS A 257 -6.52 6.01 -18.05
N TYR A 258 -6.16 5.39 -16.92
CA TYR A 258 -7.06 5.06 -15.83
C TYR A 258 -6.56 5.67 -14.52
N TRP A 259 -7.47 6.37 -13.83
CA TRP A 259 -7.22 6.96 -12.52
C TRP A 259 -8.01 6.21 -11.46
N MET A 260 -7.32 5.56 -10.52
CA MET A 260 -7.95 4.75 -9.49
C MET A 260 -7.69 5.32 -8.10
N HIS A 261 -8.75 5.46 -7.30
CA HIS A 261 -8.64 6.00 -5.95
C HIS A 261 -9.40 5.13 -4.97
N ASN A 262 -8.73 4.77 -3.86
CA ASN A 262 -9.40 4.14 -2.74
C ASN A 262 -9.99 5.20 -1.81
N ALA A 263 -11.18 4.91 -1.27
CA ALA A 263 -11.86 5.80 -0.33
C ALA A 263 -11.19 5.83 1.05
N PHE A 264 -11.57 6.79 1.89
CA PHE A 264 -11.02 7.00 3.23
C PHE A 264 -11.24 5.83 4.18
N LEU A 265 -10.39 5.79 5.20
CA LEU A 265 -10.58 5.00 6.39
C LEU A 265 -11.07 5.91 7.52
N ASN A 266 -12.21 5.55 8.12
CA ASN A 266 -12.74 6.18 9.30
C ASN A 266 -12.42 5.34 10.54
N ILE A 267 -12.38 5.95 11.70
CA ILE A 267 -12.22 5.29 13.00
C ILE A 267 -13.43 5.62 13.85
N ASP A 268 -14.18 4.61 14.27
CA ASP A 268 -15.44 4.76 15.01
C ASP A 268 -16.37 5.82 14.38
N ASN A 269 -16.54 5.73 13.06
CA ASN A 269 -17.34 6.64 12.22
C ASN A 269 -16.83 8.10 12.20
N LYS A 270 -15.58 8.34 12.60
CA LYS A 270 -14.95 9.67 12.56
C LYS A 270 -13.69 9.62 11.68
N LYS A 271 -13.37 10.74 11.04
CA LYS A 271 -12.10 10.87 10.32
C LYS A 271 -10.93 10.67 11.28
N MET A 272 -9.95 9.87 10.86
CA MET A 272 -8.72 9.65 11.62
C MET A 272 -7.92 10.95 11.74
N SER A 273 -7.51 11.33 12.96
CA SER A 273 -6.75 12.54 13.24
C SER A 273 -5.94 12.40 14.51
N LYS A 274 -4.69 12.88 14.50
CA LYS A 274 -3.84 12.93 15.70
C LYS A 274 -4.46 13.78 16.82
N SER A 275 -5.13 14.87 16.47
CA SER A 275 -5.77 15.77 17.43
C SER A 275 -6.97 15.15 18.14
N LEU A 276 -7.62 14.16 17.53
CA LEU A 276 -8.75 13.43 18.12
C LEU A 276 -8.31 12.19 18.94
N GLY A 277 -7.01 11.89 18.96
CA GLY A 277 -6.48 10.72 19.66
C GLY A 277 -6.91 9.36 19.05
N ASN A 278 -7.49 9.38 17.84
CA ASN A 278 -7.94 8.20 17.10
C ASN A 278 -7.00 7.85 15.93
N PHE A 279 -5.69 8.04 16.14
CA PHE A 279 -4.66 7.79 15.14
C PHE A 279 -3.92 6.49 15.48
N PHE A 280 -3.97 5.51 14.57
CA PHE A 280 -3.29 4.23 14.74
C PHE A 280 -2.26 4.02 13.65
N THR A 281 -1.04 3.67 14.06
CA THR A 281 -0.02 3.18 13.13
C THR A 281 -0.26 1.71 12.82
N VAL A 282 0.28 1.22 11.70
CA VAL A 282 0.29 -0.23 11.40
C VAL A 282 1.00 -0.99 12.52
N ARG A 283 2.05 -0.41 13.11
CA ARG A 283 2.78 -0.98 14.24
C ARG A 283 1.94 -1.09 15.52
N ASP A 284 1.00 -0.18 15.76
CA ASP A 284 0.07 -0.30 16.89
C ASP A 284 -0.88 -1.48 16.68
N ILE A 285 -1.38 -1.65 15.46
CA ILE A 285 -2.24 -2.79 15.11
C ILE A 285 -1.50 -4.12 15.24
N SER A 286 -0.22 -4.17 14.85
CA SER A 286 0.58 -5.40 14.91
C SER A 286 0.85 -5.92 16.34
N ARG A 287 0.55 -5.12 17.37
CA ARG A 287 0.63 -5.55 18.77
C ARG A 287 -0.58 -6.36 19.23
N GLU A 288 -1.70 -6.25 18.53
CA GLU A 288 -2.97 -6.88 18.89
C GLU A 288 -3.42 -7.92 17.84
N TYR A 289 -3.04 -7.71 16.57
CA TYR A 289 -3.45 -8.52 15.45
C TYR A 289 -2.29 -8.85 14.53
N ASP A 290 -2.28 -10.03 13.95
CA ASP A 290 -1.49 -10.28 12.75
C ASP A 290 -1.86 -9.31 11.64
N LEU A 291 -0.87 -8.76 10.95
CA LEU A 291 -1.11 -7.77 9.89
C LEU A 291 -1.87 -8.35 8.69
N GLU A 292 -1.95 -9.68 8.56
CA GLU A 292 -2.84 -10.33 7.59
C GLU A 292 -4.32 -10.13 7.93
N VAL A 293 -4.67 -10.03 9.23
CA VAL A 293 -6.04 -9.66 9.64
C VAL A 293 -6.36 -8.24 9.18
N LEU A 294 -5.40 -7.31 9.30
CA LEU A 294 -5.56 -5.95 8.78
C LEU A 294 -5.76 -5.96 7.26
N ARG A 295 -4.96 -6.76 6.53
CA ARG A 295 -5.13 -6.93 5.09
C ARG A 295 -6.51 -7.47 4.74
N PHE A 296 -6.94 -8.54 5.39
CA PHE A 296 -8.25 -9.15 5.17
C PHE A 296 -9.38 -8.15 5.48
N PHE A 297 -9.27 -7.41 6.58
CA PHE A 297 -10.22 -6.35 6.95
C PHE A 297 -10.33 -5.29 5.84
N MET A 298 -9.20 -4.79 5.33
CA MET A 298 -9.20 -3.77 4.27
C MET A 298 -9.84 -4.26 2.97
N LEU A 299 -9.68 -5.56 2.64
CA LEU A 299 -10.24 -6.17 1.44
C LEU A 299 -11.70 -6.64 1.61
N SER A 300 -12.22 -6.67 2.84
CA SER A 300 -13.62 -7.05 3.12
C SER A 300 -14.64 -6.02 2.66
N ALA A 301 -14.21 -4.84 2.22
CA ALA A 301 -15.04 -3.82 1.60
C ALA A 301 -14.49 -3.45 0.23
N HIS A 302 -15.37 -3.05 -0.70
CA HIS A 302 -14.94 -2.54 -1.99
C HIS A 302 -14.03 -1.31 -1.80
N TYR A 303 -12.92 -1.22 -2.58
CA TYR A 303 -11.90 -0.19 -2.37
C TYR A 303 -12.42 1.25 -2.47
N ARG A 304 -13.47 1.52 -3.27
CA ARG A 304 -14.11 2.83 -3.40
C ARG A 304 -15.09 3.18 -2.29
N ASN A 305 -15.42 2.25 -1.40
CA ASN A 305 -16.27 2.53 -0.26
C ASN A 305 -15.41 2.90 0.97
N PRO A 306 -15.82 3.92 1.75
CA PRO A 306 -15.19 4.16 3.04
C PRO A 306 -15.24 2.91 3.93
N VAL A 307 -14.14 2.66 4.65
CA VAL A 307 -14.08 1.57 5.63
C VAL A 307 -14.05 2.17 7.02
N ASN A 308 -14.87 1.65 7.91
CA ASN A 308 -14.87 2.04 9.31
C ASN A 308 -14.05 1.05 10.12
N PHE A 309 -12.94 1.50 10.70
CA PHE A 309 -12.13 0.69 11.59
C PHE A 309 -12.72 0.71 13.00
N SER A 310 -12.93 -0.46 13.57
CA SER A 310 -13.28 -0.66 14.98
C SER A 310 -12.77 -2.01 15.46
N HIS A 311 -12.63 -2.18 16.77
CA HIS A 311 -12.20 -3.45 17.35
C HIS A 311 -13.14 -4.61 16.96
N ASP A 312 -14.46 -4.42 17.02
CA ASP A 312 -15.44 -5.46 16.67
C ASP A 312 -15.32 -5.90 15.19
N LEU A 313 -15.04 -4.96 14.28
CA LEU A 313 -14.85 -5.29 12.87
C LEU A 313 -13.52 -5.99 12.61
N MET A 314 -12.47 -5.66 13.36
CA MET A 314 -11.20 -6.40 13.31
C MET A 314 -11.36 -7.82 13.85
N GLU A 315 -12.07 -8.03 14.96
CA GLU A 315 -12.40 -9.38 15.46
C GLU A 315 -13.22 -10.18 14.44
N SER A 316 -14.19 -9.53 13.78
CA SER A 316 -14.96 -10.17 12.72
C SER A 316 -14.08 -10.56 11.53
N ALA A 317 -13.14 -9.70 11.14
CA ALA A 317 -12.18 -9.99 10.07
C ALA A 317 -11.25 -11.15 10.45
N LYS A 318 -10.73 -11.16 11.69
CA LYS A 318 -9.93 -12.26 12.24
C LYS A 318 -10.68 -13.59 12.15
N ASN A 319 -11.90 -13.64 12.67
CA ASN A 319 -12.73 -14.84 12.64
C ASN A 319 -13.01 -15.30 11.19
N GLY A 320 -13.18 -14.37 10.26
CA GLY A 320 -13.35 -14.67 8.83
C GLY A 320 -12.10 -15.31 8.22
N LEU A 321 -10.93 -14.71 8.47
CA LEU A 321 -9.65 -15.23 8.01
C LEU A 321 -9.34 -16.60 8.64
N ASP A 322 -9.53 -16.75 9.95
CA ASP A 322 -9.30 -18.00 10.68
C ASP A 322 -10.12 -19.16 10.11
N ARG A 323 -11.35 -18.93 9.62
CA ARG A 323 -12.15 -19.96 8.94
C ARG A 323 -11.50 -20.45 7.66
N ILE A 324 -10.87 -19.57 6.89
CA ILE A 324 -10.15 -19.96 5.65
C ILE A 324 -8.89 -20.74 6.02
N LEU A 325 -8.10 -20.24 6.97
CA LEU A 325 -6.87 -20.87 7.43
C LEU A 325 -7.14 -22.27 7.99
N THR A 326 -8.15 -22.40 8.85
CA THR A 326 -8.55 -23.68 9.43
C THR A 326 -8.96 -24.69 8.34
N ALA A 327 -9.66 -24.24 7.30
CA ALA A 327 -10.03 -25.14 6.20
C ALA A 327 -8.80 -25.65 5.43
N VAL A 328 -7.84 -24.79 5.16
CA VAL A 328 -6.58 -25.18 4.50
C VAL A 328 -5.76 -26.12 5.39
N ASP A 329 -5.67 -25.86 6.69
CA ASP A 329 -4.98 -26.74 7.64
C ASP A 329 -5.62 -28.11 7.75
N ASN A 330 -6.96 -28.19 7.79
CA ASN A 330 -7.69 -29.45 7.78
C ASN A 330 -7.42 -30.25 6.50
N LEU A 331 -7.42 -29.57 5.33
CA LEU A 331 -7.08 -30.24 4.07
C LEU A 331 -5.64 -30.74 4.04
N ARG A 332 -4.70 -29.97 4.58
CA ARG A 332 -3.29 -30.36 4.70
C ARG A 332 -3.14 -31.62 5.56
N HIS A 333 -3.79 -31.64 6.72
CA HIS A 333 -3.79 -32.80 7.59
C HIS A 333 -4.45 -34.04 6.94
N LEU A 334 -5.56 -33.86 6.21
CA LEU A 334 -6.19 -34.93 5.44
C LEU A 334 -5.26 -35.45 4.35
N SER A 335 -4.57 -34.56 3.61
CA SER A 335 -3.62 -34.94 2.56
C SER A 335 -2.46 -35.80 3.06
N GLU A 336 -1.93 -35.51 4.26
CA GLU A 336 -0.84 -36.28 4.88
C GLU A 336 -1.24 -37.76 5.14
N ASN A 337 -2.54 -37.99 5.40
CA ASN A 337 -3.08 -39.31 5.74
C ASN A 337 -3.93 -39.92 4.64
N ALA A 338 -4.11 -39.23 3.51
CA ALA A 338 -4.97 -39.69 2.41
C ALA A 338 -4.35 -40.82 1.60
N LYS A 339 -5.22 -41.62 0.95
CA LYS A 339 -4.81 -42.71 0.09
C LYS A 339 -4.23 -42.18 -1.22
N ASP A 340 -3.05 -42.67 -1.59
CA ASP A 340 -2.44 -42.38 -2.90
C ASP A 340 -3.08 -43.23 -4.00
N VAL A 341 -4.31 -42.88 -4.37
CA VAL A 341 -5.12 -43.50 -5.40
C VAL A 341 -5.72 -42.44 -6.32
N PRO A 342 -6.05 -42.73 -7.57
CA PRO A 342 -6.71 -41.79 -8.48
C PRO A 342 -8.05 -41.28 -7.92
N MET A 343 -8.44 -40.07 -8.32
CA MET A 343 -9.77 -39.55 -8.00
C MET A 343 -10.90 -40.43 -8.50
N THR A 344 -11.89 -40.60 -7.63
CA THR A 344 -13.17 -41.24 -8.02
C THR A 344 -13.97 -40.32 -8.96
N GLU A 345 -14.98 -40.87 -9.65
CA GLU A 345 -15.87 -40.09 -10.51
C GLU A 345 -16.68 -39.05 -9.73
N ASP A 346 -17.01 -39.31 -8.47
CA ASP A 346 -17.74 -38.35 -7.64
C ASP A 346 -16.81 -37.22 -7.16
N GLU A 347 -15.57 -37.51 -6.82
CA GLU A 347 -14.56 -36.48 -6.54
C GLU A 347 -14.31 -35.57 -7.76
N LYS A 348 -14.19 -36.13 -8.96
CA LYS A 348 -14.05 -35.34 -10.21
C LYS A 348 -15.26 -34.45 -10.46
N LYS A 349 -16.49 -34.92 -10.18
CA LYS A 349 -17.68 -34.06 -10.28
C LYS A 349 -17.66 -32.89 -9.32
N ILE A 350 -17.20 -33.13 -8.07
CA ILE A 350 -17.05 -32.03 -7.08
C ILE A 350 -16.01 -31.03 -7.56
N ILE A 351 -14.84 -31.49 -8.03
CA ILE A 351 -13.80 -30.58 -8.58
C ILE A 351 -14.35 -29.78 -9.76
N ALA A 352 -15.09 -30.40 -10.68
CA ALA A 352 -15.70 -29.69 -11.80
C ALA A 352 -16.72 -28.61 -11.35
N SER A 353 -17.43 -28.82 -10.24
CA SER A 353 -18.36 -27.81 -9.70
C SER A 353 -17.67 -26.56 -9.15
N ILE A 354 -16.36 -26.62 -8.87
CA ILE A 354 -15.56 -25.49 -8.39
C ILE A 354 -15.42 -24.43 -9.48
N ASP A 355 -15.49 -24.78 -10.74
CA ASP A 355 -15.34 -23.84 -11.86
C ASP A 355 -16.40 -22.73 -11.81
N ASP A 356 -17.62 -23.02 -11.34
CA ASP A 356 -18.65 -21.99 -11.14
C ASP A 356 -18.28 -21.02 -10.01
N ILE A 357 -17.63 -21.50 -8.95
CA ILE A 357 -17.15 -20.66 -7.83
C ILE A 357 -15.98 -19.78 -8.29
N TYR A 358 -15.05 -20.36 -9.06
CA TYR A 358 -13.95 -19.60 -9.67
C TYR A 358 -14.48 -18.50 -10.58
N LYS A 359 -15.48 -18.84 -11.40
CA LYS A 359 -16.12 -17.83 -12.25
C LYS A 359 -16.74 -16.69 -11.43
N LYS A 360 -17.41 -16.98 -10.32
CA LYS A 360 -17.94 -15.93 -9.42
C LYS A 360 -16.82 -15.04 -8.88
N PHE A 361 -15.70 -15.63 -8.46
CA PHE A 361 -14.53 -14.87 -7.99
C PHE A 361 -14.00 -13.96 -9.11
N GLU A 362 -13.77 -14.51 -10.31
CA GLU A 362 -13.28 -13.74 -11.44
C GLU A 362 -14.26 -12.65 -11.89
N ASP A 363 -15.56 -12.97 -11.99
CA ASP A 363 -16.60 -11.99 -12.34
C ASP A 363 -16.62 -10.82 -11.33
N SER A 364 -16.41 -11.10 -10.04
CA SER A 364 -16.31 -10.07 -8.99
C SER A 364 -15.07 -9.20 -9.15
N MET A 365 -13.92 -9.82 -9.37
CA MET A 365 -12.66 -9.11 -9.58
C MET A 365 -12.63 -8.37 -10.92
N ASP A 366 -13.24 -8.92 -11.96
CA ASP A 366 -13.38 -8.29 -13.28
C ASP A 366 -14.34 -7.09 -13.26
N ASP A 367 -15.20 -6.95 -12.26
CA ASP A 367 -16.08 -5.81 -12.07
C ASP A 367 -15.50 -4.81 -11.06
N ASP A 368 -14.38 -4.18 -11.42
CA ASP A 368 -13.75 -3.11 -10.65
C ASP A 368 -13.12 -3.60 -9.33
N PHE A 369 -12.48 -4.77 -9.38
CA PHE A 369 -11.76 -5.37 -8.25
C PHE A 369 -12.61 -5.46 -6.98
N ASN A 370 -13.83 -6.00 -7.10
CA ASN A 370 -14.74 -6.18 -5.97
C ASN A 370 -14.28 -7.33 -5.06
N THR A 371 -13.33 -7.03 -4.20
CA THR A 371 -12.74 -8.00 -3.26
C THR A 371 -13.73 -8.53 -2.22
N ALA A 372 -14.75 -7.77 -1.86
CA ALA A 372 -15.78 -8.21 -0.91
C ALA A 372 -16.57 -9.40 -1.45
N ASP A 373 -17.03 -9.33 -2.70
CA ASP A 373 -17.73 -10.43 -3.35
C ASP A 373 -16.77 -11.57 -3.71
N ALA A 374 -15.52 -11.27 -4.08
CA ALA A 374 -14.49 -12.29 -4.29
C ALA A 374 -14.21 -13.10 -3.01
N ILE A 375 -14.14 -12.48 -1.84
CA ILE A 375 -14.01 -13.15 -0.54
C ILE A 375 -15.25 -14.06 -0.28
N SER A 376 -16.44 -13.62 -0.67
CA SER A 376 -17.66 -14.45 -0.55
C SER A 376 -17.55 -15.73 -1.38
N ALA A 377 -16.97 -15.67 -2.59
CA ALA A 377 -16.70 -16.87 -3.40
C ALA A 377 -15.66 -17.79 -2.72
N ILE A 378 -14.64 -17.25 -2.07
CA ILE A 378 -13.68 -18.06 -1.29
C ILE A 378 -14.41 -18.78 -0.15
N PHE A 379 -15.34 -18.14 0.56
CA PHE A 379 -16.13 -18.80 1.61
C PHE A 379 -17.04 -19.89 1.05
N GLU A 380 -17.61 -19.73 -0.14
CA GLU A 380 -18.35 -20.81 -0.81
C GLU A 380 -17.44 -22.02 -1.08
N LEU A 381 -16.22 -21.77 -1.57
CA LEU A 381 -15.24 -22.83 -1.83
C LEU A 381 -14.80 -23.54 -0.54
N VAL A 382 -14.52 -22.78 0.53
CA VAL A 382 -14.22 -23.34 1.86
C VAL A 382 -15.34 -24.20 2.38
N LYS A 383 -16.60 -23.75 2.25
CA LYS A 383 -17.78 -24.55 2.64
C LYS A 383 -17.89 -25.83 1.83
N LEU A 384 -17.69 -25.77 0.51
CA LEU A 384 -17.70 -26.94 -0.36
C LEU A 384 -16.62 -27.94 0.05
N ALA A 385 -15.39 -27.46 0.27
CA ALA A 385 -14.27 -28.30 0.70
C ALA A 385 -14.56 -28.98 2.04
N ASN A 386 -14.97 -28.23 3.07
CA ASN A 386 -15.27 -28.78 4.40
C ASN A 386 -16.43 -29.81 4.38
N SER A 387 -17.39 -29.66 3.46
CA SER A 387 -18.54 -30.56 3.37
C SER A 387 -18.25 -31.84 2.59
N ASN A 388 -17.17 -31.88 1.79
CA ASN A 388 -16.90 -32.98 0.85
C ASN A 388 -15.49 -33.57 1.04
N SER A 389 -14.76 -33.22 2.10
CA SER A 389 -13.46 -33.83 2.39
C SER A 389 -13.49 -34.68 3.66
N SER A 390 -12.82 -35.82 3.60
CA SER A 390 -12.68 -36.80 4.68
C SER A 390 -11.42 -37.63 4.51
N SER A 391 -11.09 -38.45 5.50
CA SER A 391 -9.95 -39.38 5.46
C SER A 391 -10.10 -40.52 4.38
N ASP A 392 -11.30 -40.69 3.82
CA ASP A 392 -11.54 -41.69 2.79
C ASP A 392 -11.26 -41.19 1.37
N ASN A 393 -11.09 -39.90 1.19
CA ASN A 393 -10.81 -39.30 -0.11
C ASN A 393 -9.40 -39.63 -0.63
N SER A 394 -9.25 -39.54 -1.96
CA SER A 394 -7.94 -39.64 -2.60
C SER A 394 -7.06 -38.43 -2.26
N LYS A 395 -5.75 -38.66 -2.18
CA LYS A 395 -4.76 -37.57 -1.94
C LYS A 395 -4.84 -36.51 -3.04
N GLU A 396 -4.95 -36.94 -4.29
CA GLU A 396 -5.07 -36.06 -5.45
C GLU A 396 -6.27 -35.09 -5.33
N TYR A 397 -7.41 -35.57 -4.83
CA TYR A 397 -8.61 -34.78 -4.61
C TYR A 397 -8.39 -33.72 -3.52
N ILE A 398 -7.85 -34.12 -2.36
CA ILE A 398 -7.59 -33.23 -1.23
C ILE A 398 -6.58 -32.15 -1.62
N ASP A 399 -5.47 -32.53 -2.28
CA ASP A 399 -4.45 -31.58 -2.75
C ASP A 399 -5.03 -30.60 -3.78
N THR A 400 -5.95 -31.07 -4.64
CA THR A 400 -6.62 -30.20 -5.61
C THR A 400 -7.54 -29.20 -4.93
N LEU A 401 -8.35 -29.61 -3.93
CA LEU A 401 -9.18 -28.68 -3.14
C LEU A 401 -8.33 -27.63 -2.45
N MET A 402 -7.27 -28.05 -1.79
CA MET A 402 -6.35 -27.14 -1.09
C MET A 402 -5.73 -26.12 -2.07
N LYS A 403 -5.22 -26.60 -3.22
CA LYS A 403 -4.64 -25.75 -4.25
C LYS A 403 -5.66 -24.75 -4.81
N LYS A 404 -6.90 -25.17 -4.98
CA LYS A 404 -7.97 -24.28 -5.46
C LYS A 404 -8.25 -23.15 -4.48
N ILE A 405 -8.26 -23.40 -3.17
CA ILE A 405 -8.42 -22.35 -2.14
C ILE A 405 -7.20 -21.44 -2.12
N THR A 406 -5.98 -22.00 -2.04
CA THR A 406 -4.75 -21.23 -1.92
C THR A 406 -4.50 -20.34 -3.13
N THR A 407 -4.88 -20.77 -4.33
CA THR A 407 -4.81 -19.93 -5.54
C THR A 407 -5.63 -18.65 -5.39
N LEU A 408 -6.88 -18.73 -4.91
CA LEU A 408 -7.73 -17.54 -4.75
C LEU A 408 -7.26 -16.64 -3.61
N THR A 409 -6.79 -17.24 -2.51
CA THR A 409 -6.23 -16.44 -1.39
C THR A 409 -4.94 -15.75 -1.76
N ASP A 410 -4.07 -16.37 -2.58
CA ASP A 410 -2.82 -15.76 -3.07
C ASP A 410 -3.07 -14.54 -3.96
N ILE A 411 -4.14 -14.56 -4.77
CA ILE A 411 -4.55 -13.39 -5.56
C ILE A 411 -4.88 -12.21 -4.64
N LEU A 412 -5.52 -12.47 -3.50
CA LEU A 412 -5.80 -11.46 -2.49
C LEU A 412 -4.59 -11.18 -1.57
N GLY A 413 -3.48 -11.89 -1.74
CA GLY A 413 -2.28 -11.79 -0.92
C GLY A 413 -2.46 -12.28 0.51
N LEU A 414 -3.40 -13.19 0.74
CA LEU A 414 -3.62 -13.82 2.03
C LEU A 414 -2.77 -15.09 2.10
N LYS A 415 -1.84 -15.14 3.06
CA LYS A 415 -1.00 -16.32 3.29
C LYS A 415 -1.80 -17.41 3.96
N THR A 416 -1.73 -18.61 3.42
CA THR A 416 -2.38 -19.80 3.99
C THR A 416 -1.37 -20.83 4.50
N ASP A 417 -0.09 -20.52 4.40
CA ASP A 417 0.96 -21.32 5.00
C ASP A 417 0.91 -21.14 6.52
N LYS A 418 0.98 -22.27 7.23
CA LYS A 418 1.10 -22.23 8.69
C LYS A 418 2.34 -21.44 9.05
N LYS A 419 2.23 -20.40 9.87
CA LYS A 419 3.39 -19.96 10.65
C LYS A 419 3.83 -21.21 11.40
N GLU A 420 5.09 -21.63 11.25
CA GLU A 420 5.65 -22.67 12.09
C GLU A 420 5.58 -22.17 13.53
N GLU A 421 4.50 -22.55 14.22
CA GLU A 421 4.45 -22.37 15.67
C GLU A 421 5.53 -23.28 16.26
N MET A 422 6.50 -22.69 16.91
CA MET A 422 7.47 -23.48 17.68
C MET A 422 6.71 -24.35 18.67
N LEU A 423 7.06 -25.62 18.72
CA LEU A 423 6.58 -26.52 19.75
C LEU A 423 6.99 -25.97 21.11
N ASP A 424 6.14 -26.15 22.14
CA ASP A 424 6.43 -25.67 23.50
C ASP A 424 7.75 -26.25 24.02
N GLU A 425 8.10 -27.48 23.61
CA GLU A 425 9.37 -28.13 23.91
C GLU A 425 10.57 -27.38 23.32
N ASP A 426 10.47 -26.87 22.09
CA ASP A 426 11.52 -26.08 21.45
C ASP A 426 11.69 -24.72 22.10
N ILE A 427 10.55 -24.10 22.53
CA ILE A 427 10.56 -22.84 23.28
C ILE A 427 11.27 -23.04 24.62
N GLU A 428 10.91 -24.07 25.36
CA GLU A 428 11.53 -24.38 26.65
C GLU A 428 13.03 -24.72 26.50
N ALA A 429 13.44 -25.41 25.42
CA ALA A 429 14.83 -25.69 25.10
C ALA A 429 15.63 -24.40 24.85
N LEU A 430 15.10 -23.47 24.07
CA LEU A 430 15.73 -22.15 23.83
C LEU A 430 15.77 -21.29 25.10
N ILE A 431 14.76 -21.35 25.94
CA ILE A 431 14.76 -20.67 27.25
C ILE A 431 15.85 -21.24 28.14
N ALA A 432 16.00 -22.56 28.18
CA ALA A 432 17.08 -23.23 28.94
C ALA A 432 18.46 -22.84 28.40
N GLU A 433 18.66 -22.83 27.09
CA GLU A 433 19.91 -22.35 26.44
C GLU A 433 20.20 -20.88 26.79
N ARG A 434 19.19 -19.99 26.71
CA ARG A 434 19.35 -18.59 27.12
C ARG A 434 19.77 -18.46 28.58
N GLN A 435 19.17 -19.24 29.46
CA GLN A 435 19.54 -19.23 30.89
C GLN A 435 20.97 -19.70 31.11
N GLN A 436 21.41 -20.73 30.37
CA GLN A 436 22.78 -21.21 30.41
C GLN A 436 23.76 -20.16 29.87
N ALA A 437 23.46 -19.54 28.75
CA ALA A 437 24.27 -18.45 28.17
C ALA A 437 24.44 -17.28 29.17
N ARG A 438 23.38 -16.92 29.93
CA ARG A 438 23.48 -15.90 30.97
C ARG A 438 24.38 -16.33 32.15
N LYS A 439 24.31 -17.59 32.57
CA LYS A 439 25.19 -18.14 33.60
C LYS A 439 26.68 -18.12 33.15
N ASP A 440 26.92 -18.42 31.89
CA ASP A 440 28.23 -18.40 31.27
C ASP A 440 28.71 -16.99 30.89
N LYS A 441 27.95 -15.96 31.23
CA LYS A 441 28.19 -14.55 30.93
C LYS A 441 28.27 -14.25 29.42
N ASN A 442 27.70 -15.13 28.57
CA ASN A 442 27.56 -14.91 27.13
C ASN A 442 26.22 -14.14 26.87
N PHE A 443 26.24 -12.84 27.19
CA PHE A 443 25.06 -12.00 27.06
C PHE A 443 24.62 -11.79 25.61
N ALA A 444 25.55 -11.81 24.66
CA ALA A 444 25.26 -11.69 23.23
C ALA A 444 24.36 -12.85 22.76
N ARG A 445 24.68 -14.09 23.11
CA ARG A 445 23.85 -15.25 22.77
C ARG A 445 22.50 -15.23 23.49
N ALA A 446 22.47 -14.77 24.73
CA ALA A 446 21.22 -14.66 25.48
C ALA A 446 20.25 -13.63 24.87
N ASP A 447 20.76 -12.50 24.36
CA ASP A 447 19.97 -11.49 23.69
C ASP A 447 19.52 -11.96 22.30
N GLU A 448 20.38 -12.65 21.54
CA GLU A 448 20.05 -13.27 20.25
C GLU A 448 18.87 -14.25 20.39
N ILE A 449 18.89 -15.14 21.39
CA ILE A 449 17.79 -16.08 21.64
C ILE A 449 16.50 -15.34 22.03
N ARG A 450 16.60 -14.28 22.83
CA ARG A 450 15.42 -13.46 23.18
C ARG A 450 14.80 -12.84 21.93
N ASP A 451 15.62 -12.28 21.05
CA ASP A 451 15.18 -11.62 19.84
C ASP A 451 14.63 -12.63 18.81
N GLU A 452 15.23 -13.84 18.73
CA GLU A 452 14.71 -14.96 17.94
C GLU A 452 13.31 -15.39 18.42
N LEU A 453 13.13 -15.58 19.71
CA LEU A 453 11.83 -15.95 20.29
C LEU A 453 10.79 -14.85 20.08
N LEU A 454 11.20 -13.59 20.26
CA LEU A 454 10.32 -12.44 20.02
C LEU A 454 9.88 -12.35 18.56
N ALA A 455 10.81 -12.59 17.62
CA ALA A 455 10.49 -12.62 16.17
C ALA A 455 9.50 -13.74 15.81
N LYS A 456 9.46 -14.83 16.61
CA LYS A 456 8.51 -15.95 16.48
C LYS A 456 7.24 -15.75 17.31
N GLY A 457 7.00 -14.55 17.84
CA GLY A 457 5.81 -14.21 18.63
C GLY A 457 5.82 -14.76 20.05
N ILE A 458 6.99 -15.11 20.59
CA ILE A 458 7.14 -15.59 21.97
C ILE A 458 7.72 -14.47 22.84
N VAL A 459 6.96 -14.04 23.82
CA VAL A 459 7.37 -13.00 24.77
C VAL A 459 7.87 -13.63 26.04
N LEU A 460 9.13 -13.33 26.41
CA LEU A 460 9.73 -13.78 27.65
C LEU A 460 9.57 -12.76 28.77
N LYS A 461 9.23 -13.24 29.97
CA LYS A 461 9.14 -12.45 31.19
C LYS A 461 10.01 -13.07 32.27
N ASP A 462 11.13 -12.41 32.60
CA ASP A 462 12.01 -12.82 33.69
C ASP A 462 11.29 -12.56 35.05
N THR A 463 11.14 -13.57 35.89
CA THR A 463 10.54 -13.48 37.25
C THR A 463 11.53 -13.99 38.29
N ARG A 464 11.24 -13.78 39.58
CA ARG A 464 12.06 -14.30 40.66
C ARG A 464 12.04 -15.85 40.73
N GLU A 465 11.01 -16.46 40.16
CA GLU A 465 10.79 -17.92 40.15
C GLU A 465 11.32 -18.58 38.88
N GLY A 466 11.81 -17.80 37.92
CA GLY A 466 12.30 -18.26 36.60
C GLY A 466 11.80 -17.42 35.44
N VAL A 467 11.98 -17.91 34.23
CA VAL A 467 11.46 -17.27 33.01
C VAL A 467 10.07 -17.83 32.74
N ARG A 468 9.10 -16.93 32.58
CA ARG A 468 7.76 -17.27 32.06
C ARG A 468 7.69 -16.77 30.61
N TRP A 469 6.94 -17.46 29.80
CA TRP A 469 6.71 -17.07 28.42
C TRP A 469 5.22 -17.10 28.06
N SER A 470 4.86 -16.35 27.05
CA SER A 470 3.53 -16.35 26.45
C SER A 470 3.65 -16.15 24.94
N ARG A 471 2.74 -16.71 24.18
CA ARG A 471 2.55 -16.36 22.77
C ARG A 471 1.91 -14.97 22.70
N ALA A 472 2.47 -14.09 21.84
CA ALA A 472 1.99 -12.73 21.64
C ALA A 472 0.69 -12.71 20.83
#